data_c519047bff24efaca2a491b69a17e3b5
#
_entry.id   c519047bff24efaca2a491b69a17e3b5
#
_cell.length_a   1.000
_cell.length_b   1.000
_cell.length_c   1.000
_cell.angle_alpha   90.00
_cell.angle_beta   90.00
_cell.angle_gamma   90.00
#
_symmetry.space_group_name_H-M   'P 1'
#
loop_
_entity.id
_entity.type
_entity.pdbx_description
1 polymer ?
#
loop_
_entity_poly.entity_id
_entity_poly.type
_entity_poly.pdbx_seq_one_letter_code
_entity_poly.pdbx_strand_id
1 'polypeptide(L)'
;MKFLKYTFWLLWKSWFYVLVASIILLLLPLLLVFTAYKRWYRALYWVMRHLWATPILYGMGFFPKVKREYTIPNDHHSYMLVANHYSMMDIMLMLYCSKNPFVFVGKKELSKLPLFGYFYKRVAIMVDRKSPQSRREVYTQAMERIEAGLSICIFPEGGVPDDESIVLDSFKDGAFRIAIECQIPIVPMVFYDTKKRFPFRFFAGSTGTMRVDVLPPISTQGKTLDDKETLREEVRALLWKRLIKSSGRTDSEGKE
;
A
#
# COMPACT_ATOMS: atom_id res chain seq x y z
N MET A 1 27.83 20.02 13.27
CA MET A 1 26.83 18.94 13.47
C MET A 1 25.63 19.03 12.50
N LYS A 2 24.98 20.18 12.29
CA LYS A 2 23.81 20.30 11.38
C LYS A 2 24.15 19.89 9.93
N PHE A 3 25.28 20.36 9.38
CA PHE A 3 25.72 20.06 8.02
C PHE A 3 25.87 18.55 7.76
N LEU A 4 26.59 17.83 8.63
CA LEU A 4 26.76 16.37 8.54
C LEU A 4 25.40 15.62 8.53
N LYS A 5 24.44 16.09 9.32
CA LYS A 5 23.10 15.51 9.39
C LYS A 5 22.31 15.72 8.09
N TYR A 6 22.37 16.90 7.51
CA TYR A 6 21.74 17.18 6.20
C TYR A 6 22.39 16.38 5.06
N THR A 7 23.73 16.29 5.04
CA THR A 7 24.47 15.47 4.07
C THR A 7 24.07 14.00 4.18
N PHE A 8 23.95 13.46 5.42
CA PHE A 8 23.50 12.09 5.63
C PHE A 8 22.11 11.86 5.03
N TRP A 9 21.13 12.71 5.32
CA TRP A 9 19.78 12.55 4.78
C TRP A 9 19.73 12.69 3.26
N LEU A 10 20.51 13.61 2.70
CA LEU A 10 20.63 13.77 1.24
C LEU A 10 21.11 12.47 0.61
N LEU A 11 22.23 11.92 1.10
CA LEU A 11 22.80 10.67 0.58
C LEU A 11 21.85 9.48 0.79
N TRP A 12 21.26 9.37 1.96
CA TRP A 12 20.36 8.26 2.29
C TRP A 12 19.04 8.31 1.50
N LYS A 13 18.45 9.48 1.29
CA LYS A 13 17.26 9.64 0.44
C LYS A 13 17.60 9.42 -1.03
N SER A 14 18.75 9.89 -1.49
CA SER A 14 19.24 9.63 -2.87
C SER A 14 19.52 8.14 -3.07
N TRP A 15 20.09 7.47 -2.08
CA TRP A 15 20.31 6.02 -2.10
C TRP A 15 19.02 5.23 -2.37
N PHE A 16 17.90 5.66 -1.81
CA PHE A 16 16.60 5.04 -2.11
C PHE A 16 16.31 5.00 -3.62
N TYR A 17 16.46 6.13 -4.29
CA TYR A 17 16.19 6.21 -5.74
C TYR A 17 17.21 5.40 -6.55
N VAL A 18 18.49 5.43 -6.17
CA VAL A 18 19.54 4.60 -6.77
C VAL A 18 19.21 3.12 -6.61
N LEU A 19 18.84 2.70 -5.41
CA LEU A 19 18.52 1.31 -5.10
C LEU A 19 17.29 0.83 -5.89
N VAL A 20 16.23 1.62 -5.93
CA VAL A 20 15.01 1.31 -6.70
C VAL A 20 15.34 1.18 -8.19
N ALA A 21 16.08 2.14 -8.76
CA ALA A 21 16.44 2.14 -10.18
C ALA A 21 17.36 0.96 -10.52
N SER A 22 18.40 0.73 -9.72
CA SER A 22 19.36 -0.36 -9.94
C SER A 22 18.69 -1.74 -9.91
N ILE A 23 17.79 -1.98 -8.95
CA ILE A 23 17.07 -3.25 -8.88
C ILE A 23 16.13 -3.41 -10.07
N ILE A 24 15.41 -2.36 -10.49
CA ILE A 24 14.55 -2.42 -11.68
C ILE A 24 15.39 -2.74 -12.93
N LEU A 25 16.56 -2.10 -13.10
CA LEU A 25 17.45 -2.36 -14.23
C LEU A 25 18.00 -3.78 -14.22
N LEU A 26 18.41 -4.28 -13.04
CA LEU A 26 18.87 -5.66 -12.87
C LEU A 26 17.77 -6.69 -13.20
N LEU A 27 16.55 -6.41 -12.77
CA LEU A 27 15.40 -7.29 -12.99
C LEU A 27 14.73 -7.07 -14.35
N LEU A 28 15.22 -6.11 -15.17
CA LEU A 28 14.58 -5.70 -16.42
C LEU A 28 14.21 -6.89 -17.34
N PRO A 29 15.10 -7.88 -17.59
CA PRO A 29 14.73 -9.03 -18.44
C PRO A 29 13.53 -9.81 -17.88
N LEU A 30 13.54 -10.12 -16.58
CA LEU A 30 12.43 -10.82 -15.91
C LEU A 30 11.14 -10.02 -15.94
N LEU A 31 11.22 -8.72 -15.68
CA LEU A 31 10.07 -7.82 -15.70
C LEU A 31 9.45 -7.74 -17.10
N LEU A 32 10.25 -7.66 -18.17
CA LEU A 32 9.77 -7.65 -19.55
C LEU A 32 9.04 -8.95 -19.88
N VAL A 33 9.62 -10.10 -19.53
CA VAL A 33 9.02 -11.42 -19.77
C VAL A 33 7.70 -11.54 -18.99
N PHE A 34 7.71 -11.30 -17.68
CA PHE A 34 6.53 -11.56 -16.84
C PHE A 34 5.41 -10.52 -17.02
N THR A 35 5.71 -9.31 -17.55
CA THR A 35 4.69 -8.33 -17.90
C THR A 35 4.10 -8.54 -19.30
N ALA A 36 4.65 -9.42 -20.14
CA ALA A 36 4.15 -9.67 -21.47
C ALA A 36 2.78 -10.35 -21.48
N TYR A 37 2.50 -11.20 -20.48
CA TYR A 37 1.25 -11.96 -20.41
C TYR A 37 0.61 -11.89 -19.03
N LYS A 38 -0.70 -11.58 -18.97
CA LYS A 38 -1.49 -11.48 -17.73
C LYS A 38 -1.41 -12.77 -16.87
N ARG A 39 -1.32 -13.96 -17.49
CA ARG A 39 -1.22 -15.27 -16.80
C ARG A 39 0.02 -15.42 -15.92
N TRP A 40 1.08 -14.65 -16.20
CA TRP A 40 2.33 -14.69 -15.43
C TRP A 40 2.36 -13.70 -14.26
N TYR A 41 1.23 -13.05 -13.97
CA TYR A 41 1.16 -12.06 -12.89
C TYR A 41 1.58 -12.61 -11.53
N ARG A 42 1.28 -13.87 -11.22
CA ARG A 42 1.71 -14.50 -9.95
C ARG A 42 3.23 -14.63 -9.85
N ALA A 43 3.91 -14.98 -10.94
CA ALA A 43 5.37 -15.01 -11.00
C ALA A 43 5.97 -13.60 -10.89
N LEU A 44 5.37 -12.63 -11.61
CA LEU A 44 5.73 -11.23 -11.49
C LEU A 44 5.56 -10.72 -10.05
N TYR A 45 4.46 -11.08 -9.41
CA TYR A 45 4.20 -10.71 -8.00
C TYR A 45 5.29 -11.27 -7.07
N TRP A 46 5.71 -12.52 -7.28
CA TRP A 46 6.81 -13.12 -6.55
C TRP A 46 8.11 -12.32 -6.71
N VAL A 47 8.43 -11.91 -7.94
CA VAL A 47 9.60 -11.05 -8.25
C VAL A 47 9.48 -9.71 -7.53
N MET A 48 8.32 -9.03 -7.66
CA MET A 48 8.09 -7.75 -6.99
C MET A 48 8.24 -7.85 -5.47
N ARG A 49 7.76 -8.93 -4.87
CA ARG A 49 7.82 -9.15 -3.42
C ARG A 49 9.23 -9.47 -2.93
N HIS A 50 9.90 -10.45 -3.55
CA HIS A 50 11.15 -11.02 -3.05
C HIS A 50 12.39 -10.36 -3.62
N LEU A 51 12.37 -9.93 -4.88
CA LEU A 51 13.54 -9.40 -5.55
C LEU A 51 13.52 -7.87 -5.69
N TRP A 52 12.38 -7.21 -5.46
CA TRP A 52 12.29 -5.75 -5.50
C TRP A 52 11.97 -5.15 -4.13
N ALA A 53 10.80 -5.41 -3.55
CA ALA A 53 10.36 -4.77 -2.30
C ALA A 53 11.23 -5.17 -1.09
N THR A 54 11.51 -6.46 -0.93
CA THR A 54 12.30 -6.96 0.20
C THR A 54 13.73 -6.42 0.19
N PRO A 55 14.50 -6.46 -0.90
CA PRO A 55 15.83 -5.86 -0.95
C PRO A 55 15.83 -4.34 -0.73
N ILE A 56 14.81 -3.62 -1.21
CA ILE A 56 14.69 -2.17 -0.95
C ILE A 56 14.51 -1.91 0.55
N LEU A 57 13.61 -2.65 1.24
CA LEU A 57 13.41 -2.48 2.68
C LEU A 57 14.72 -2.68 3.45
N TYR A 58 15.38 -3.80 3.24
CA TYR A 58 16.64 -4.09 3.95
C TYR A 58 17.80 -3.20 3.50
N GLY A 59 17.91 -2.89 2.21
CA GLY A 59 18.94 -2.00 1.67
C GLY A 59 18.81 -0.54 2.14
N MET A 60 17.60 -0.13 2.58
CA MET A 60 17.36 1.15 3.25
C MET A 60 17.57 1.09 4.77
N GLY A 61 17.90 -0.08 5.33
CA GLY A 61 18.05 -0.29 6.77
C GLY A 61 16.71 -0.40 7.50
N PHE A 62 15.66 -0.88 6.82
CA PHE A 62 14.36 -1.13 7.44
C PHE A 62 14.17 -2.61 7.70
N PHE A 63 13.67 -2.93 8.89
CA PHE A 63 13.49 -4.30 9.37
C PHE A 63 12.00 -4.52 9.69
N PRO A 64 11.21 -5.08 8.75
CA PRO A 64 9.79 -5.32 8.97
C PRO A 64 9.56 -6.30 10.11
N LYS A 65 8.73 -5.91 11.09
CA LYS A 65 8.25 -6.77 12.16
C LYS A 65 6.73 -6.89 12.03
N VAL A 66 6.28 -8.00 11.44
CA VAL A 66 4.88 -8.23 11.13
C VAL A 66 4.23 -9.10 12.17
N LYS A 67 3.26 -8.54 12.90
CA LYS A 67 2.34 -9.29 13.77
C LYS A 67 1.12 -9.69 12.94
N ARG A 68 0.88 -10.99 12.82
CA ARG A 68 -0.28 -11.51 12.10
C ARG A 68 -1.32 -12.00 13.10
N GLU A 69 -2.40 -11.24 13.23
CA GLU A 69 -3.63 -11.69 13.90
C GLU A 69 -4.48 -12.54 12.93
N TYR A 70 -4.18 -12.40 11.63
CA TYR A 70 -4.72 -13.22 10.56
C TYR A 70 -3.64 -13.49 9.50
N THR A 71 -3.57 -14.72 9.03
CA THR A 71 -2.70 -15.10 7.91
C THR A 71 -3.53 -15.18 6.65
N ILE A 72 -3.33 -14.24 5.71
CA ILE A 72 -4.03 -14.24 4.43
C ILE A 72 -3.64 -15.52 3.68
N PRO A 73 -4.58 -16.43 3.38
CA PRO A 73 -4.30 -17.64 2.63
C PRO A 73 -3.81 -17.32 1.22
N ASN A 74 -2.98 -18.20 0.66
CA ASN A 74 -2.58 -18.13 -0.73
C ASN A 74 -3.37 -19.17 -1.55
N ASP A 75 -4.69 -19.02 -1.54
CA ASP A 75 -5.68 -20.01 -2.00
C ASP A 75 -6.54 -19.52 -3.17
N HIS A 76 -6.09 -18.52 -3.90
CA HIS A 76 -6.82 -17.88 -5.00
C HIS A 76 -8.08 -17.09 -4.59
N HIS A 77 -8.43 -17.00 -3.30
CA HIS A 77 -9.46 -16.07 -2.85
C HIS A 77 -8.95 -14.64 -2.92
N SER A 78 -9.84 -13.74 -3.29
CA SER A 78 -9.55 -12.32 -3.39
C SER A 78 -9.94 -11.60 -2.10
N TYR A 79 -9.12 -10.61 -1.74
CA TYR A 79 -9.30 -9.76 -0.57
C TYR A 79 -9.17 -8.30 -0.98
N MET A 80 -9.86 -7.42 -0.28
CA MET A 80 -9.57 -5.99 -0.30
C MET A 80 -8.55 -5.69 0.80
N LEU A 81 -7.31 -5.40 0.43
CA LEU A 81 -6.25 -5.03 1.37
C LEU A 81 -6.28 -3.52 1.57
N VAL A 82 -6.42 -3.06 2.81
CA VAL A 82 -6.42 -1.64 3.16
C VAL A 82 -5.40 -1.36 4.25
N ALA A 83 -4.71 -0.22 4.16
CA ALA A 83 -3.78 0.24 5.18
C ALA A 83 -3.73 1.77 5.21
N ASN A 84 -3.22 2.33 6.30
CA ASN A 84 -2.84 3.75 6.36
C ASN A 84 -1.64 4.04 5.44
N HIS A 85 -1.52 5.29 4.96
CA HIS A 85 -0.55 5.67 3.93
C HIS A 85 0.22 6.94 4.28
N TYR A 86 1.48 6.79 4.67
CA TYR A 86 2.35 7.89 5.09
C TYR A 86 3.67 7.97 4.33
N SER A 87 4.01 6.94 3.56
CA SER A 87 5.35 6.80 3.01
C SER A 87 5.36 6.04 1.69
N MET A 88 6.36 6.28 0.87
CA MET A 88 6.63 5.42 -0.30
C MET A 88 6.98 3.99 0.12
N MET A 89 7.47 3.79 1.35
CA MET A 89 7.77 2.45 1.90
C MET A 89 6.52 1.62 2.17
N ASP A 90 5.33 2.22 2.24
CA ASP A 90 4.08 1.49 2.45
C ASP A 90 3.81 0.50 1.30
N ILE A 91 4.24 0.84 0.08
CA ILE A 91 4.15 -0.06 -1.09
C ILE A 91 5.00 -1.31 -0.88
N MET A 92 6.25 -1.13 -0.43
CA MET A 92 7.18 -2.23 -0.17
C MET A 92 6.72 -3.08 1.01
N LEU A 93 6.20 -2.44 2.07
CA LEU A 93 5.65 -3.15 3.22
C LEU A 93 4.41 -3.96 2.87
N MET A 94 3.51 -3.42 2.06
CA MET A 94 2.31 -4.15 1.62
C MET A 94 2.71 -5.41 0.83
N LEU A 95 3.65 -5.30 -0.11
CA LEU A 95 4.20 -6.44 -0.85
C LEU A 95 4.87 -7.45 0.09
N TYR A 96 5.63 -6.98 1.08
CA TYR A 96 6.29 -7.85 2.05
C TYR A 96 5.27 -8.61 2.93
N CYS A 97 4.19 -7.96 3.33
CA CYS A 97 3.20 -8.52 4.26
C CYS A 97 2.30 -9.56 3.63
N SER A 98 1.87 -9.39 2.37
CA SER A 98 0.96 -10.32 1.72
C SER A 98 1.69 -11.38 0.92
N LYS A 99 1.33 -12.66 1.13
CA LYS A 99 1.74 -13.78 0.25
C LYS A 99 0.75 -13.97 -0.89
N ASN A 100 -0.52 -13.60 -0.68
CA ASN A 100 -1.54 -13.66 -1.70
C ASN A 100 -1.32 -12.51 -2.71
N PRO A 101 -1.21 -12.81 -4.01
CA PRO A 101 -1.02 -11.80 -5.04
C PRO A 101 -2.14 -10.78 -5.08
N PHE A 102 -1.76 -9.52 -5.18
CA PHE A 102 -2.71 -8.41 -5.27
C PHE A 102 -2.26 -7.35 -6.28
N VAL A 103 -3.18 -6.49 -6.68
CA VAL A 103 -2.96 -5.36 -7.58
C VAL A 103 -3.20 -4.06 -6.81
N PHE A 104 -2.28 -3.10 -6.93
CA PHE A 104 -2.48 -1.75 -6.38
C PHE A 104 -3.44 -0.93 -7.25
N VAL A 105 -4.29 -0.14 -6.59
CA VAL A 105 -4.95 1.01 -7.22
C VAL A 105 -4.16 2.26 -6.90
N GLY A 106 -3.63 2.92 -7.92
CA GLY A 106 -2.74 4.05 -7.71
C GLY A 106 -2.90 5.19 -8.72
N LYS A 107 -2.21 6.30 -8.48
CA LYS A 107 -2.33 7.54 -9.27
C LYS A 107 -1.87 7.34 -10.72
N LYS A 108 -2.69 7.80 -11.68
CA LYS A 108 -2.38 7.73 -13.12
C LYS A 108 -1.09 8.48 -13.48
N GLU A 109 -0.77 9.55 -12.77
CA GLU A 109 0.43 10.36 -13.01
C GLU A 109 1.73 9.58 -12.86
N LEU A 110 1.78 8.56 -12.00
CA LEU A 110 2.95 7.70 -11.82
C LEU A 110 3.32 6.91 -13.09
N SER A 111 2.37 6.73 -14.00
CA SER A 111 2.61 6.08 -15.29
C SER A 111 3.48 6.90 -16.24
N LYS A 112 3.75 8.17 -15.92
CA LYS A 112 4.61 9.06 -16.71
C LYS A 112 6.08 9.00 -16.30
N LEU A 113 6.39 8.35 -15.15
CA LEU A 113 7.78 8.22 -14.69
C LEU A 113 8.58 7.32 -15.64
N PRO A 114 9.81 7.75 -16.06
CA PRO A 114 10.66 6.94 -16.91
C PRO A 114 10.90 5.56 -16.28
N LEU A 115 11.00 4.53 -17.10
CA LEU A 115 11.21 3.13 -16.74
C LEU A 115 10.11 2.57 -15.82
N PHE A 116 9.90 3.15 -14.63
CA PHE A 116 8.88 2.75 -13.67
C PHE A 116 7.46 2.76 -14.28
N GLY A 117 7.11 3.82 -15.01
CA GLY A 117 5.79 3.98 -15.62
C GLY A 117 5.44 2.89 -16.64
N TYR A 118 6.45 2.33 -17.32
CA TYR A 118 6.24 1.23 -18.25
C TYR A 118 5.69 -0.02 -17.53
N PHE A 119 6.29 -0.39 -16.40
CA PHE A 119 5.85 -1.53 -15.59
C PHE A 119 4.58 -1.19 -14.82
N TYR A 120 4.51 0.01 -14.24
CA TYR A 120 3.37 0.46 -13.46
C TYR A 120 2.03 0.33 -14.21
N LYS A 121 1.99 0.71 -15.50
CA LYS A 121 0.80 0.54 -16.37
C LYS A 121 0.34 -0.91 -16.51
N ARG A 122 1.22 -1.89 -16.28
CA ARG A 122 0.95 -3.32 -16.44
C ARG A 122 0.57 -4.01 -15.14
N VAL A 123 1.05 -3.48 -14.02
CA VAL A 123 0.90 -4.11 -12.70
C VAL A 123 -0.10 -3.43 -11.80
N ALA A 124 -0.50 -2.18 -12.10
CA ALA A 124 -1.42 -1.40 -11.26
C ALA A 124 -2.71 -1.03 -12.03
N ILE A 125 -3.78 -0.87 -11.29
CA ILE A 125 -5.00 -0.21 -11.76
C ILE A 125 -4.81 1.29 -11.56
N MET A 126 -4.83 2.06 -12.65
CA MET A 126 -4.55 3.48 -12.61
C MET A 126 -5.84 4.28 -12.42
N VAL A 127 -5.83 5.24 -11.52
CA VAL A 127 -6.96 6.13 -11.27
C VAL A 127 -6.59 7.59 -11.47
N ASP A 128 -7.36 8.28 -12.32
CA ASP A 128 -7.47 9.73 -12.31
C ASP A 128 -8.60 10.10 -11.34
N ARG A 129 -8.22 10.60 -10.18
CA ARG A 129 -9.18 10.90 -9.10
C ARG A 129 -10.12 12.04 -9.41
N LYS A 130 -9.76 12.91 -10.37
CA LYS A 130 -10.58 14.04 -10.81
C LYS A 130 -11.65 13.61 -11.83
N SER A 131 -11.48 12.45 -12.48
CA SER A 131 -12.37 11.94 -13.51
C SER A 131 -13.39 10.93 -12.95
N PRO A 132 -14.71 11.21 -13.01
CA PRO A 132 -15.74 10.23 -12.67
C PRO A 132 -15.68 8.98 -13.56
N GLN A 133 -15.36 9.15 -14.84
CA GLN A 133 -15.20 8.05 -15.78
C GLN A 133 -14.05 7.14 -15.37
N SER A 134 -12.88 7.71 -15.02
CA SER A 134 -11.73 6.93 -14.57
C SER A 134 -12.05 6.13 -13.29
N ARG A 135 -12.86 6.67 -12.38
CA ARG A 135 -13.31 5.92 -11.19
C ARG A 135 -14.19 4.72 -11.54
N ARG A 136 -15.03 4.82 -12.60
CA ARG A 136 -15.82 3.67 -13.10
C ARG A 136 -14.92 2.62 -13.76
N GLU A 137 -13.95 3.05 -14.55
CA GLU A 137 -12.96 2.16 -15.19
C GLU A 137 -12.14 1.37 -14.15
N VAL A 138 -11.79 2.00 -13.01
CA VAL A 138 -11.13 1.32 -11.87
C VAL A 138 -11.97 0.16 -11.37
N TYR A 139 -13.28 0.37 -11.23
CA TYR A 139 -14.19 -0.68 -10.78
C TYR A 139 -14.18 -1.89 -11.72
N THR A 140 -14.37 -1.65 -13.02
CA THR A 140 -14.35 -2.72 -14.04
C THR A 140 -13.02 -3.49 -14.03
N GLN A 141 -11.89 -2.75 -13.98
CA GLN A 141 -10.58 -3.38 -13.92
C GLN A 141 -10.35 -4.16 -12.61
N ALA A 142 -10.89 -3.68 -11.48
CA ALA A 142 -10.80 -4.39 -10.22
C ALA A 142 -11.58 -5.71 -10.26
N MET A 143 -12.78 -5.70 -10.82
CA MET A 143 -13.57 -6.93 -11.02
C MET A 143 -12.82 -7.97 -11.86
N GLU A 144 -12.25 -7.58 -13.01
CA GLU A 144 -11.43 -8.48 -13.85
C GLU A 144 -10.27 -9.11 -13.07
N ARG A 145 -9.63 -8.34 -12.15
CA ARG A 145 -8.53 -8.85 -11.33
C ARG A 145 -9.02 -9.81 -10.25
N ILE A 146 -10.16 -9.51 -9.64
CA ILE A 146 -10.80 -10.35 -8.62
C ILE A 146 -11.23 -11.69 -9.24
N GLU A 147 -11.86 -11.67 -10.40
CA GLU A 147 -12.24 -12.87 -11.16
C GLU A 147 -11.02 -13.73 -11.53
N ALA A 148 -9.87 -13.09 -11.78
CA ALA A 148 -8.59 -13.78 -11.97
C ALA A 148 -7.95 -14.31 -10.66
N GLY A 149 -8.65 -14.22 -9.52
CA GLY A 149 -8.18 -14.67 -8.21
C GLY A 149 -7.06 -13.80 -7.63
N LEU A 150 -7.05 -12.50 -7.95
CA LEU A 150 -6.11 -11.53 -7.39
C LEU A 150 -6.82 -10.63 -6.39
N SER A 151 -6.16 -10.33 -5.29
CA SER A 151 -6.61 -9.32 -4.33
C SER A 151 -6.40 -7.89 -4.86
N ILE A 152 -7.12 -6.94 -4.27
CA ILE A 152 -6.95 -5.51 -4.58
C ILE A 152 -6.39 -4.81 -3.36
N CYS A 153 -5.42 -3.92 -3.57
CA CYS A 153 -4.87 -3.08 -2.51
C CYS A 153 -5.17 -1.61 -2.77
N ILE A 154 -5.81 -0.97 -1.79
CA ILE A 154 -6.12 0.46 -1.82
C ILE A 154 -5.72 1.08 -0.49
N PHE A 155 -4.98 2.18 -0.54
CA PHE A 155 -4.81 3.08 0.60
C PHE A 155 -5.99 4.06 0.61
N PRO A 156 -6.97 3.89 1.52
CA PRO A 156 -8.25 4.56 1.40
C PRO A 156 -8.20 6.06 1.72
N GLU A 157 -7.15 6.56 2.36
CA GLU A 157 -6.90 8.00 2.54
C GLU A 157 -6.80 8.72 1.19
N GLY A 158 -6.43 7.98 0.15
CA GLY A 158 -6.36 8.53 -1.19
C GLY A 158 -5.08 9.34 -1.47
N GLY A 159 -4.16 9.44 -0.55
CA GLY A 159 -2.86 10.12 -0.65
C GLY A 159 -2.22 10.18 0.72
N VAL A 160 -1.01 10.73 0.77
CA VAL A 160 -0.37 11.05 2.03
C VAL A 160 -0.83 12.45 2.43
N PRO A 161 -1.30 12.67 3.67
CA PRO A 161 -1.66 13.99 4.15
C PRO A 161 -0.47 14.96 4.09
N ASP A 162 -0.72 16.20 3.66
CA ASP A 162 0.30 17.25 3.68
C ASP A 162 0.62 17.70 5.11
N ASP A 163 -0.38 17.62 6.01
CA ASP A 163 -0.21 17.91 7.43
C ASP A 163 0.32 16.67 8.16
N GLU A 164 1.55 16.80 8.65
CA GLU A 164 2.21 15.73 9.40
C GLU A 164 1.58 15.50 10.80
N SER A 165 0.71 16.34 11.31
CA SER A 165 0.03 16.14 12.60
C SER A 165 -1.09 15.09 12.50
N ILE A 166 -1.68 14.93 11.31
CA ILE A 166 -2.74 13.96 11.05
C ILE A 166 -2.24 12.54 11.28
N VAL A 167 -2.90 11.84 12.20
CA VAL A 167 -2.58 10.43 12.53
C VAL A 167 -3.21 9.48 11.53
N LEU A 168 -4.39 9.77 11.02
CA LEU A 168 -5.10 8.99 10.00
C LEU A 168 -6.15 9.89 9.36
N ASP A 169 -6.04 10.12 8.06
CA ASP A 169 -6.99 10.96 7.32
C ASP A 169 -8.35 10.25 7.12
N SER A 170 -9.29 10.99 6.59
CA SER A 170 -10.59 10.47 6.19
C SER A 170 -10.46 9.43 5.08
N PHE A 171 -11.26 8.36 5.15
CA PHE A 171 -11.24 7.33 4.13
C PHE A 171 -12.20 7.67 2.99
N LYS A 172 -11.77 7.39 1.75
CA LYS A 172 -12.56 7.49 0.53
C LYS A 172 -13.33 6.19 0.30
N ASP A 173 -14.48 6.27 -0.33
CA ASP A 173 -15.42 5.16 -0.52
C ASP A 173 -14.93 4.02 -1.43
N GLY A 174 -13.93 4.28 -2.29
CA GLY A 174 -13.60 3.38 -3.40
C GLY A 174 -13.30 1.93 -3.01
N ALA A 175 -12.51 1.74 -1.94
CA ALA A 175 -12.17 0.40 -1.44
C ALA A 175 -13.40 -0.35 -0.92
N PHE A 176 -14.22 0.33 -0.15
CA PHE A 176 -15.40 -0.24 0.52
C PHE A 176 -16.49 -0.58 -0.50
N ARG A 177 -16.70 0.31 -1.47
CA ARG A 177 -17.61 0.07 -2.59
C ARG A 177 -17.22 -1.20 -3.36
N ILE A 178 -15.97 -1.31 -3.81
CA ILE A 178 -15.49 -2.50 -4.54
C ILE A 178 -15.63 -3.76 -3.70
N ALA A 179 -15.26 -3.70 -2.42
CA ALA A 179 -15.33 -4.84 -1.52
C ALA A 179 -16.77 -5.34 -1.34
N ILE A 180 -17.75 -4.44 -1.18
CA ILE A 180 -19.18 -4.77 -1.06
C ILE A 180 -19.72 -5.32 -2.38
N GLU A 181 -19.51 -4.63 -3.50
CA GLU A 181 -20.05 -5.05 -4.79
C GLU A 181 -19.48 -6.39 -5.27
N CYS A 182 -18.22 -6.69 -4.91
CA CYS A 182 -17.58 -7.97 -5.23
C CYS A 182 -17.72 -9.02 -4.10
N GLN A 183 -18.35 -8.67 -2.98
CA GLN A 183 -18.53 -9.54 -1.79
C GLN A 183 -17.20 -10.15 -1.30
N ILE A 184 -16.08 -9.41 -1.41
CA ILE A 184 -14.75 -9.84 -0.95
C ILE A 184 -14.44 -9.24 0.43
N PRO A 185 -13.86 -10.02 1.36
CA PRO A 185 -13.56 -9.52 2.70
C PRO A 185 -12.44 -8.47 2.67
N ILE A 186 -12.55 -7.49 3.59
CA ILE A 186 -11.53 -6.46 3.79
C ILE A 186 -10.52 -6.96 4.82
N VAL A 187 -9.23 -6.94 4.49
CA VAL A 187 -8.14 -7.21 5.44
C VAL A 187 -7.45 -5.89 5.78
N PRO A 188 -7.71 -5.34 6.97
CA PRO A 188 -7.04 -4.13 7.43
C PRO A 188 -5.60 -4.42 7.86
N MET A 189 -4.68 -3.53 7.52
CA MET A 189 -3.30 -3.55 7.98
C MET A 189 -2.92 -2.21 8.60
N VAL A 190 -2.09 -2.22 9.64
CA VAL A 190 -1.65 -1.01 10.33
C VAL A 190 -0.15 -0.88 10.21
N PHE A 191 0.31 0.19 9.57
CA PHE A 191 1.72 0.55 9.42
C PHE A 191 2.09 1.62 10.45
N TYR A 192 2.83 1.24 11.50
CA TYR A 192 3.07 2.10 12.65
C TYR A 192 4.21 3.09 12.46
N ASP A 193 5.26 2.68 11.76
CA ASP A 193 6.54 3.38 11.81
C ASP A 193 6.93 4.09 10.50
N THR A 194 6.19 3.89 9.41
CA THR A 194 6.57 4.40 8.08
C THR A 194 6.69 5.91 8.03
N LYS A 195 5.79 6.64 8.69
CA LYS A 195 5.84 8.08 8.86
C LYS A 195 7.12 8.56 9.54
N LYS A 196 7.54 7.87 10.60
CA LYS A 196 8.76 8.18 11.35
C LYS A 196 10.02 7.78 10.58
N ARG A 197 9.98 6.63 9.90
CA ARG A 197 11.15 6.03 9.26
C ARG A 197 11.48 6.66 7.92
N PHE A 198 10.48 6.85 7.06
CA PHE A 198 10.68 7.40 5.72
C PHE A 198 9.57 8.39 5.33
N PRO A 199 9.46 9.54 6.02
CA PRO A 199 8.49 10.57 5.68
C PRO A 199 8.75 11.18 4.30
N PHE A 200 7.76 11.86 3.72
CA PHE A 200 7.95 12.62 2.48
C PHE A 200 8.88 13.82 2.66
N ARG A 201 8.92 14.40 3.86
CA ARG A 201 9.89 15.46 4.18
C ARG A 201 11.32 14.95 3.95
N PHE A 202 12.06 15.66 3.08
CA PHE A 202 13.35 15.18 2.58
C PHE A 202 14.41 15.01 3.68
N PHE A 203 14.56 16.02 4.52
CA PHE A 203 15.56 16.03 5.60
C PHE A 203 15.03 15.44 6.92
N ALA A 204 14.39 14.29 6.81
CA ALA A 204 13.85 13.56 7.96
C ALA A 204 13.83 12.05 7.70
N GLY A 205 13.72 11.31 8.78
CA GLY A 205 13.65 9.85 8.75
C GLY A 205 14.78 9.20 9.54
N SER A 206 14.70 7.89 9.63
CA SER A 206 15.71 7.07 10.31
C SER A 206 15.57 5.61 9.91
N THR A 207 16.65 4.86 9.90
CA THR A 207 16.63 3.40 9.78
C THR A 207 15.97 2.72 10.99
N GLY A 208 15.68 1.43 10.90
CA GLY A 208 15.22 0.60 12.02
C GLY A 208 13.95 -0.19 11.75
N THR A 209 13.33 -0.67 12.82
CA THR A 209 12.16 -1.55 12.76
C THR A 209 10.94 -0.82 12.16
N MET A 210 10.22 -1.52 11.29
CA MET A 210 8.91 -1.14 10.77
C MET A 210 7.87 -2.16 11.25
N ARG A 211 7.07 -1.77 12.24
CA ARG A 211 6.02 -2.64 12.81
C ARG A 211 4.78 -2.59 11.93
N VAL A 212 4.20 -3.76 11.74
CA VAL A 212 2.97 -3.94 10.98
C VAL A 212 2.07 -4.92 11.71
N ASP A 213 0.79 -4.60 11.86
CA ASP A 213 -0.25 -5.55 12.23
C ASP A 213 -1.08 -5.91 10.99
N VAL A 214 -1.29 -7.22 10.78
CA VAL A 214 -2.28 -7.75 9.82
C VAL A 214 -3.46 -8.21 10.65
N LEU A 215 -4.59 -7.54 10.50
CA LEU A 215 -5.78 -7.74 11.33
C LEU A 215 -6.73 -8.78 10.72
N PRO A 216 -7.65 -9.35 11.51
CA PRO A 216 -8.68 -10.24 11.01
C PRO A 216 -9.52 -9.61 9.91
N PRO A 217 -9.98 -10.41 8.92
CA PRO A 217 -10.80 -9.89 7.84
C PRO A 217 -12.16 -9.46 8.34
N ILE A 218 -12.69 -8.37 7.78
CA ILE A 218 -14.05 -7.88 7.98
C ILE A 218 -14.88 -8.37 6.80
N SER A 219 -15.94 -9.14 7.08
CA SER A 219 -16.81 -9.69 6.05
C SER A 219 -17.65 -8.61 5.39
N THR A 220 -17.79 -8.71 4.07
CA THR A 220 -18.73 -7.92 3.27
C THR A 220 -19.92 -8.74 2.78
N GLN A 221 -19.96 -10.02 3.12
CA GLN A 221 -21.01 -10.93 2.67
C GLN A 221 -22.38 -10.46 3.16
N GLY A 222 -23.32 -10.32 2.23
CA GLY A 222 -24.68 -9.82 2.51
C GLY A 222 -24.78 -8.31 2.73
N LYS A 223 -23.66 -7.56 2.72
CA LYS A 223 -23.68 -6.10 2.78
C LYS A 223 -24.08 -5.50 1.43
N THR A 224 -24.78 -4.37 1.50
CA THR A 224 -25.21 -3.57 0.36
C THR A 224 -24.47 -2.23 0.31
N LEU A 225 -24.66 -1.46 -0.75
CA LEU A 225 -24.05 -0.13 -0.84
C LEU A 225 -24.53 0.85 0.23
N ASP A 226 -25.66 0.59 0.88
CA ASP A 226 -26.15 1.39 2.00
C ASP A 226 -25.28 1.20 3.26
N ASP A 227 -24.62 0.05 3.39
CA ASP A 227 -23.69 -0.25 4.49
C ASP A 227 -22.29 0.36 4.28
N LYS A 228 -22.01 0.93 3.12
CA LYS A 228 -20.67 1.38 2.72
C LYS A 228 -20.06 2.37 3.69
N GLU A 229 -20.82 3.35 4.14
CA GLU A 229 -20.33 4.39 5.05
C GLU A 229 -20.02 3.81 6.43
N THR A 230 -20.92 3.00 6.96
CA THR A 230 -20.72 2.31 8.24
C THR A 230 -19.46 1.43 8.21
N LEU A 231 -19.29 0.64 7.14
CA LEU A 231 -18.12 -0.22 6.96
C LEU A 231 -16.82 0.61 6.84
N ARG A 232 -16.86 1.74 6.15
CA ARG A 232 -15.72 2.66 6.02
C ARG A 232 -15.29 3.19 7.37
N GLU A 233 -16.22 3.69 8.17
CA GLU A 233 -15.94 4.24 9.49
C GLU A 233 -15.52 3.15 10.48
N GLU A 234 -16.10 1.95 10.42
CA GLU A 234 -15.68 0.80 11.22
C GLU A 234 -14.19 0.48 10.99
N VAL A 235 -13.80 0.33 9.73
CA VAL A 235 -12.40 0.03 9.37
C VAL A 235 -11.48 1.18 9.77
N ARG A 236 -11.89 2.44 9.55
CA ARG A 236 -11.11 3.61 9.94
C ARG A 236 -10.91 3.69 11.44
N ALA A 237 -11.98 3.51 12.23
CA ALA A 237 -11.92 3.51 13.69
C ALA A 237 -11.00 2.40 14.24
N LEU A 238 -11.04 1.22 13.61
CA LEU A 238 -10.14 0.11 13.96
C LEU A 238 -8.66 0.48 13.76
N LEU A 239 -8.30 1.04 12.60
CA LEU A 239 -6.93 1.48 12.33
C LEU A 239 -6.52 2.62 13.27
N TRP A 240 -7.40 3.62 13.46
CA TRP A 240 -7.19 4.74 14.37
C TRP A 240 -6.85 4.27 15.77
N LYS A 241 -7.68 3.40 16.35
CA LYS A 241 -7.49 2.85 17.70
C LYS A 241 -6.12 2.18 17.86
N ARG A 242 -5.67 1.43 16.84
CA ARG A 242 -4.36 0.76 16.85
C ARG A 242 -3.21 1.77 16.79
N LEU A 243 -3.31 2.79 15.95
CA LEU A 243 -2.30 3.83 15.78
C LEU A 243 -2.15 4.68 17.04
N ILE A 244 -3.26 5.14 17.65
CA ILE A 244 -3.25 5.92 18.90
C ILE A 244 -2.65 5.13 20.05
N LYS A 245 -3.09 3.89 20.25
CA LYS A 245 -2.52 3.01 21.29
C LYS A 245 -1.01 2.84 21.13
N SER A 246 -0.51 2.74 19.90
CA SER A 246 0.93 2.61 19.63
C SER A 246 1.72 3.89 19.86
N SER A 247 1.10 5.07 19.75
CA SER A 247 1.75 6.38 19.95
C SER A 247 1.81 6.84 21.41
N GLY A 248 1.16 6.11 22.33
CA GLY A 248 1.02 6.51 23.73
C GLY A 248 0.06 7.68 23.96
N ARG A 249 -0.70 8.08 22.93
CA ARG A 249 -1.74 9.12 23.04
C ARG A 249 -3.02 8.52 23.59
N THR A 250 -3.80 9.34 24.28
CA THR A 250 -5.14 8.98 24.77
C THR A 250 -6.20 9.33 23.73
N ASP A 251 -7.34 8.59 23.73
CA ASP A 251 -8.44 8.74 22.76
C ASP A 251 -9.10 10.15 22.75
N SER A 252 -8.76 11.01 23.70
CA SER A 252 -9.32 12.36 23.84
C SER A 252 -8.71 13.42 22.90
N GLU A 253 -7.54 13.18 22.31
CA GLU A 253 -6.81 14.17 21.50
C GLU A 253 -7.16 14.15 20.00
N GLY A 254 -8.18 13.44 19.58
CA GLY A 254 -8.53 13.20 18.17
C GLY A 254 -9.92 13.64 17.73
N LYS A 255 -10.59 14.52 18.48
CA LYS A 255 -11.96 15.00 18.17
C LYS A 255 -12.03 16.49 17.82
N GLU A 256 -10.97 17.07 17.22
CA GLU A 256 -11.05 18.39 16.61
C GLU A 256 -10.86 18.32 15.09
#